data_b413795379a72f0972edbfa33dc286ac
#
_entry.id   b413795379a72f0972edbfa33dc286ac
#
_cell.length_a   1.000
_cell.length_b   1.000
_cell.length_c   1.000
_cell.angle_alpha   90.00
_cell.angle_beta   90.00
_cell.angle_gamma   90.00
#
_symmetry.space_group_name_H-M   'P 1'
#
loop_
_entity.id
_entity.type
_entity.pdbx_description
1 polymer ?
#
loop_
_entity_poly.entity_id
_entity_poly.type
_entity_poly.pdbx_seq_one_letter_code
_entity_poly.pdbx_strand_id
1 'polypeptide(L)'
;MHHIITYDKSGVKQQKQISQTDLQNGYQIWLDLENPTSEEISNIQKIFAIDANILKQYSSGVKKPQIRVLESYIFTILLNIKFKTLQTLETEAVYLFFGKNWLITIHSSQINLKEKTRQIFENDKMVIESTIDILYYNILTIIVEEYEQVLTA
;
A
#
# COMPACT_ATOMS: atom_id res chain seq x y z
N MET A 1 -0.71 -6.44 11.79
CA MET A 1 -1.60 -7.31 10.96
C MET A 1 -1.24 -7.13 9.50
N HIS A 2 -1.13 -8.21 8.77
CA HIS A 2 -0.79 -8.16 7.35
C HIS A 2 -1.79 -8.93 6.51
N HIS A 3 -2.00 -8.46 5.29
CA HIS A 3 -2.80 -9.13 4.28
C HIS A 3 -1.98 -9.23 3.00
N ILE A 4 -1.87 -10.43 2.46
CA ILE A 4 -1.09 -10.70 1.26
C ILE A 4 -2.05 -11.20 0.19
N ILE A 5 -2.10 -10.47 -0.93
CA ILE A 5 -2.89 -10.86 -2.09
C ILE A 5 -1.93 -11.06 -3.25
N THR A 6 -1.97 -12.24 -3.85
CA THR A 6 -1.27 -12.51 -5.10
C THR A 6 -2.28 -12.73 -6.19
N TYR A 7 -1.99 -12.25 -7.39
CA TYR A 7 -2.89 -12.42 -8.51
C TYR A 7 -2.14 -12.51 -9.83
N ASP A 8 -2.78 -13.15 -10.78
CA ASP A 8 -2.39 -13.20 -12.17
C ASP A 8 -3.65 -13.35 -13.01
N LYS A 9 -3.51 -13.65 -14.29
CA LYS A 9 -4.65 -13.84 -15.19
C LYS A 9 -5.57 -14.99 -14.79
N SER A 10 -5.09 -15.94 -13.99
CA SER A 10 -5.88 -17.09 -13.55
C SER A 10 -6.70 -16.83 -12.29
N GLY A 11 -6.48 -15.74 -11.58
CA GLY A 11 -7.27 -15.37 -10.42
C GLY A 11 -6.51 -14.70 -9.30
N VAL A 12 -7.18 -14.55 -8.18
CA VAL A 12 -6.69 -13.89 -6.97
C VAL A 12 -6.57 -14.91 -5.85
N LYS A 13 -5.45 -14.87 -5.13
CA LYS A 13 -5.20 -15.69 -3.94
C LYS A 13 -4.87 -14.82 -2.75
N GLN A 14 -5.40 -15.18 -1.58
CA GLN A 14 -4.89 -14.66 -0.32
C GLN A 14 -3.85 -15.64 0.24
N GLN A 15 -2.71 -15.10 0.68
CA GLN A 15 -1.63 -15.89 1.25
C GLN A 15 -1.36 -15.46 2.69
N LYS A 16 -0.83 -16.38 3.50
CA LYS A 16 -0.43 -16.10 4.89
C LYS A 16 1.01 -15.62 4.99
N GLN A 17 1.86 -16.04 4.08
CA GLN A 17 3.28 -15.70 4.07
C GLN A 17 3.74 -15.45 2.64
N ILE A 18 4.78 -14.64 2.50
CA ILE A 18 5.41 -14.36 1.22
C ILE A 18 6.89 -14.71 1.30
N SER A 19 7.45 -15.16 0.17
CA SER A 19 8.86 -15.49 0.05
C SER A 19 9.45 -14.83 -1.20
N GLN A 20 10.78 -14.83 -1.31
CA GLN A 20 11.45 -14.36 -2.52
C GLN A 20 11.06 -15.16 -3.77
N THR A 21 10.73 -16.44 -3.59
CA THR A 21 10.26 -17.29 -4.68
C THR A 21 8.97 -16.75 -5.30
N ASP A 22 8.05 -16.25 -4.46
CA ASP A 22 6.80 -15.66 -4.95
C ASP A 22 7.06 -14.46 -5.86
N LEU A 23 8.07 -13.64 -5.53
CA LEU A 23 8.46 -12.50 -6.36
C LEU A 23 8.97 -12.91 -7.73
N GLN A 24 9.63 -14.08 -7.82
CA GLN A 24 10.24 -14.58 -9.05
C GLN A 24 9.24 -15.29 -9.95
N ASN A 25 8.10 -15.73 -9.43
CA ASN A 25 7.12 -16.53 -10.17
C ASN A 25 6.18 -15.73 -11.08
N GLY A 26 6.40 -14.42 -11.19
CA GLY A 26 5.63 -13.59 -12.12
C GLY A 26 4.24 -13.19 -11.64
N TYR A 27 3.87 -13.54 -10.41
CA TYR A 27 2.63 -13.07 -9.81
C TYR A 27 2.72 -11.58 -9.50
N GLN A 28 1.59 -10.91 -9.55
CA GLN A 28 1.45 -9.57 -8.99
C GLN A 28 1.14 -9.72 -7.50
N ILE A 29 1.84 -8.97 -6.66
CA ILE A 29 1.77 -9.13 -5.21
C ILE A 29 1.39 -7.81 -4.57
N TRP A 30 0.32 -7.80 -3.78
CA TRP A 30 -0.02 -6.70 -2.92
C TRP A 30 0.05 -7.13 -1.47
N LEU A 31 0.93 -6.47 -0.70
CA LEU A 31 1.10 -6.67 0.72
C LEU A 31 0.60 -5.44 1.46
N ASP A 32 -0.52 -5.58 2.18
CA ASP A 32 -1.09 -4.52 3.00
C ASP A 32 -0.73 -4.75 4.47
N LEU A 33 -0.04 -3.78 5.05
CA LEU A 33 0.40 -3.82 6.44
C LEU A 33 -0.34 -2.76 7.25
N GLU A 34 -1.16 -3.23 8.19
CA GLU A 34 -1.88 -2.39 9.13
C GLU A 34 -1.18 -2.45 10.48
N ASN A 35 -0.65 -1.31 10.95
CA ASN A 35 0.11 -1.21 12.19
C ASN A 35 1.15 -2.35 12.32
N PRO A 36 2.09 -2.46 11.38
CA PRO A 36 3.01 -3.60 11.36
C PRO A 36 3.92 -3.64 12.58
N THR A 37 4.27 -4.86 13.00
CA THR A 37 5.26 -5.09 14.04
C THR A 37 6.67 -4.88 13.49
N SER A 38 7.65 -4.75 14.40
CA SER A 38 9.06 -4.64 14.00
C SER A 38 9.53 -5.86 13.22
N GLU A 39 9.00 -7.03 13.54
CA GLU A 39 9.31 -8.28 12.83
C GLU A 39 8.76 -8.24 11.41
N GLU A 40 7.52 -7.79 11.22
CA GLU A 40 6.92 -7.66 9.91
C GLU A 40 7.71 -6.67 9.03
N ILE A 41 8.13 -5.53 9.59
CA ILE A 41 8.96 -4.56 8.88
C ILE A 41 10.31 -5.16 8.50
N SER A 42 10.96 -5.89 9.42
CA SER A 42 12.23 -6.56 9.14
C SER A 42 12.10 -7.59 8.01
N ASN A 43 11.01 -8.32 7.97
CA ASN A 43 10.74 -9.30 6.93
C ASN A 43 10.58 -8.67 5.55
N ILE A 44 9.82 -7.58 5.45
CA ILE A 44 9.66 -6.90 4.16
C ILE A 44 10.96 -6.28 3.67
N GLN A 45 11.78 -5.77 4.59
CA GLN A 45 13.08 -5.24 4.23
C GLN A 45 13.96 -6.30 3.56
N LYS A 46 13.95 -7.51 4.10
CA LYS A 46 14.74 -8.62 3.55
C LYS A 46 14.19 -9.13 2.22
N ILE A 47 12.88 -9.33 2.15
CA ILE A 47 12.26 -9.95 0.97
C ILE A 47 12.28 -9.00 -0.23
N PHE A 48 11.99 -7.72 0.00
CA PHE A 48 11.84 -6.74 -1.08
C PHE A 48 13.07 -5.85 -1.26
N ALA A 49 14.14 -6.06 -0.48
CA ALA A 49 15.38 -5.30 -0.53
C ALA A 49 15.16 -3.79 -0.39
N ILE A 50 14.36 -3.40 0.59
CA ILE A 50 14.06 -1.99 0.85
C ILE A 50 15.20 -1.35 1.64
N ASP A 51 15.61 -0.15 1.22
CA ASP A 51 16.66 0.62 1.88
C ASP A 51 16.26 0.97 3.32
N ALA A 52 17.18 0.73 4.28
CA ALA A 52 16.95 1.02 5.67
C ALA A 52 16.67 2.50 5.96
N ASN A 53 17.30 3.40 5.19
CA ASN A 53 17.07 4.85 5.34
C ASN A 53 15.65 5.25 4.93
N ILE A 54 15.09 4.57 3.94
CA ILE A 54 13.70 4.79 3.52
C ILE A 54 12.74 4.27 4.59
N LEU A 55 12.98 3.08 5.14
CA LEU A 55 12.15 2.54 6.23
C LEU A 55 12.21 3.39 7.50
N LYS A 56 13.33 4.09 7.75
CA LYS A 56 13.42 5.03 8.87
C LYS A 56 12.39 6.15 8.79
N GLN A 57 12.00 6.58 7.60
CA GLN A 57 10.95 7.60 7.46
C GLN A 57 9.63 7.11 8.02
N TYR A 58 9.30 5.85 7.79
CA TYR A 58 8.12 5.23 8.39
C TYR A 58 8.27 5.12 9.92
N SER A 59 9.37 4.53 10.40
CA SER A 59 9.57 4.29 11.85
C SER A 59 9.70 5.58 12.65
N SER A 60 10.17 6.67 12.02
CA SER A 60 10.25 8.00 12.65
C SER A 60 8.94 8.77 12.54
N GLY A 61 7.91 8.22 11.93
CA GLY A 61 6.60 8.85 11.80
C GLY A 61 6.56 10.07 10.90
N VAL A 62 7.42 10.12 9.88
CA VAL A 62 7.42 11.22 8.90
C VAL A 62 6.09 11.23 8.16
N LYS A 63 5.37 12.36 8.23
CA LYS A 63 4.07 12.55 7.59
C LYS A 63 4.09 13.59 6.47
N LYS A 64 5.27 13.92 5.95
CA LYS A 64 5.40 14.86 4.84
C LYS A 64 5.10 14.15 3.52
N PRO A 65 4.10 14.58 2.74
CA PRO A 65 3.83 13.98 1.43
C PRO A 65 5.06 14.10 0.52
N GLN A 66 5.43 13.00 -0.11
CA GLN A 66 6.58 12.97 -0.99
C GLN A 66 6.52 11.76 -1.92
N ILE A 67 7.24 11.87 -3.04
CA ILE A 67 7.47 10.76 -3.97
C ILE A 67 8.99 10.70 -4.21
N ARG A 68 9.57 9.52 -4.00
CA ARG A 68 10.99 9.27 -4.26
C ARG A 68 11.14 8.08 -5.19
N VAL A 69 11.79 8.33 -6.32
CA VAL A 69 12.10 7.28 -7.29
C VAL A 69 13.47 6.70 -6.96
N LEU A 70 13.50 5.41 -6.64
CA LEU A 70 14.72 4.66 -6.34
C LEU A 70 15.00 3.69 -7.50
N GLU A 71 16.11 2.98 -7.43
CA GLU A 71 16.52 2.11 -8.52
C GLU A 71 15.51 0.99 -8.80
N SER A 72 14.98 0.36 -7.76
CA SER A 72 14.13 -0.83 -7.86
C SER A 72 12.68 -0.61 -7.47
N TYR A 73 12.34 0.56 -6.92
CA TYR A 73 10.97 0.85 -6.48
C TYR A 73 10.74 2.35 -6.33
N ILE A 74 9.48 2.73 -6.23
CA ILE A 74 9.05 4.10 -5.94
C ILE A 74 8.49 4.11 -4.52
N PHE A 75 8.97 5.05 -3.70
CA PHE A 75 8.47 5.27 -2.35
C PHE A 75 7.58 6.51 -2.32
N THR A 76 6.37 6.38 -1.80
CA THR A 76 5.39 7.47 -1.73
C THR A 76 4.84 7.58 -0.32
N ILE A 77 4.75 8.81 0.18
CA ILE A 77 4.00 9.10 1.40
C ILE A 77 2.82 9.99 0.99
N LEU A 78 1.62 9.52 1.28
CA LEU A 78 0.39 10.28 1.12
C LEU A 78 -0.26 10.49 2.47
N LEU A 79 -0.97 11.59 2.61
CA LEU A 79 -1.75 11.85 3.81
C LEU A 79 -3.21 11.55 3.55
N ASN A 80 -3.83 10.85 4.48
CA ASN A 80 -5.27 10.72 4.56
C ASN A 80 -5.77 11.72 5.59
N ILE A 81 -6.63 12.64 5.17
CA ILE A 81 -7.13 13.70 6.03
C ILE A 81 -8.59 13.40 6.37
N LYS A 82 -8.92 13.45 7.66
CA LYS A 82 -10.28 13.25 8.15
C LYS A 82 -10.69 14.39 9.06
N PHE A 83 -11.94 14.83 8.95
CA PHE A 83 -12.52 15.72 9.93
C PHE A 83 -12.81 14.93 11.22
N LYS A 84 -12.28 15.40 12.33
CA LYS A 84 -12.60 14.88 13.65
C LYS A 84 -13.68 15.72 14.31
N THR A 85 -13.55 17.04 14.22
CA THR A 85 -14.56 18.02 14.63
C THR A 85 -14.57 19.15 13.60
N LEU A 86 -15.49 20.12 13.74
CA LEU A 86 -15.56 21.31 12.86
C LEU A 86 -14.26 22.12 12.82
N GLN A 87 -13.38 21.95 13.80
CA GLN A 87 -12.16 22.76 13.94
C GLN A 87 -10.87 21.93 13.92
N THR A 88 -10.96 20.60 13.92
CA THR A 88 -9.79 19.73 13.97
C THR A 88 -9.78 18.73 12.84
N LEU A 89 -8.62 18.62 12.18
CA LEU A 89 -8.35 17.61 11.17
C LEU A 89 -7.41 16.56 11.74
N GLU A 90 -7.72 15.30 11.51
CA GLU A 90 -6.80 14.20 11.75
C GLU A 90 -6.08 13.85 10.46
N THR A 91 -4.77 13.72 10.53
CA THR A 91 -3.98 13.27 9.39
C THR A 91 -3.31 11.93 9.70
N GLU A 92 -3.48 10.99 8.79
CA GLU A 92 -2.80 9.70 8.84
C GLU A 92 -1.96 9.53 7.59
N ALA A 93 -0.75 9.01 7.76
CA ALA A 93 0.12 8.76 6.62
C ALA A 93 -0.12 7.37 6.06
N VAL A 94 -0.11 7.26 4.74
CA VAL A 94 -0.06 6.00 4.02
C VAL A 94 1.28 5.94 3.31
N TYR A 95 2.04 4.90 3.59
CA TYR A 95 3.35 4.68 3.00
C TYR A 95 3.22 3.61 1.93
N LEU A 96 3.65 3.92 0.70
CA LEU A 96 3.55 3.01 -0.43
C LEU A 96 4.93 2.72 -1.01
N PHE A 97 5.19 1.45 -1.25
CA PHE A 97 6.40 0.99 -1.94
C PHE A 97 5.94 0.24 -3.18
N PHE A 98 6.27 0.77 -4.34
CA PHE A 98 5.80 0.25 -5.63
C PHE A 98 6.98 -0.27 -6.44
N GLY A 99 7.07 -1.57 -6.62
CA GLY A 99 8.10 -2.23 -7.42
C GLY A 99 7.57 -2.76 -8.75
N LYS A 100 8.35 -3.60 -9.40
CA LYS A 100 8.02 -4.09 -10.74
C LYS A 100 6.73 -4.92 -10.75
N ASN A 101 6.58 -5.83 -9.79
CA ASN A 101 5.42 -6.73 -9.71
C ASN A 101 4.86 -6.83 -8.28
N TRP A 102 5.17 -5.84 -7.45
CA TRP A 102 4.74 -5.84 -6.06
C TRP A 102 4.41 -4.43 -5.60
N LEU A 103 3.50 -4.36 -4.65
CA LEU A 103 3.10 -3.13 -3.98
C LEU A 103 2.99 -3.42 -2.48
N ILE A 104 3.61 -2.57 -1.67
CA ILE A 104 3.46 -2.61 -0.21
C ILE A 104 2.77 -1.34 0.23
N THR A 105 1.71 -1.48 1.02
CA THR A 105 1.03 -0.36 1.66
C THR A 105 1.13 -0.51 3.18
N ILE A 106 1.52 0.57 3.86
CA ILE A 106 1.63 0.59 5.31
C ILE A 106 0.76 1.74 5.83
N HIS A 107 -0.14 1.42 6.75
CA HIS A 107 -1.08 2.41 7.30
C HIS A 107 -1.57 2.00 8.68
N SER A 108 -2.29 2.90 9.35
CA SER A 108 -2.94 2.60 10.62
C SER A 108 -4.30 1.92 10.41
N SER A 109 -4.89 1.41 11.49
CA SER A 109 -6.22 0.79 11.47
C SER A 109 -7.35 1.76 11.14
N GLN A 110 -7.09 3.06 11.20
CA GLN A 110 -8.09 4.07 10.86
C GLN A 110 -8.34 4.19 9.35
N ILE A 111 -7.46 3.63 8.54
CA ILE A 111 -7.57 3.62 7.09
C ILE A 111 -7.88 2.19 6.66
N ASN A 112 -9.05 1.99 6.05
CA ASN A 112 -9.48 0.67 5.63
C ASN A 112 -9.26 0.46 4.12
N LEU A 113 -8.00 0.37 3.72
CA LEU A 113 -7.64 0.12 2.32
C LEU A 113 -8.08 -1.26 1.84
N LYS A 114 -8.01 -2.26 2.71
CA LYS A 114 -8.38 -3.63 2.35
C LYS A 114 -9.82 -3.72 1.89
N GLU A 115 -10.74 -3.15 2.64
CA GLU A 115 -12.17 -3.21 2.30
C GLU A 115 -12.48 -2.42 1.05
N LYS A 116 -11.89 -1.24 0.89
CA LYS A 116 -12.09 -0.39 -0.29
C LYS A 116 -11.53 -1.03 -1.55
N THR A 117 -10.37 -1.66 -1.47
CA THR A 117 -9.74 -2.30 -2.62
C THR A 117 -10.30 -3.69 -2.91
N ARG A 118 -10.87 -4.37 -1.92
CA ARG A 118 -11.54 -5.64 -2.10
C ARG A 118 -12.61 -5.57 -3.18
N GLN A 119 -13.40 -4.51 -3.18
CA GLN A 119 -14.43 -4.29 -4.21
C GLN A 119 -13.83 -4.19 -5.61
N ILE A 120 -12.63 -3.62 -5.73
CA ILE A 120 -11.93 -3.52 -7.01
C ILE A 120 -11.61 -4.91 -7.55
N PHE A 121 -11.07 -5.80 -6.73
CA PHE A 121 -10.75 -7.17 -7.12
C PHE A 121 -11.98 -8.01 -7.44
N GLU A 122 -13.11 -7.75 -6.78
CA GLU A 122 -14.35 -8.50 -7.00
C GLU A 122 -15.09 -8.04 -8.27
N ASN A 123 -15.03 -6.75 -8.59
CA ASN A 123 -15.87 -6.15 -9.63
C ASN A 123 -15.10 -5.75 -10.89
N ASP A 124 -13.78 -5.67 -10.84
CA ASP A 124 -12.98 -5.16 -11.96
C ASP A 124 -12.00 -6.23 -12.47
N LYS A 125 -12.39 -6.88 -13.55
CA LYS A 125 -11.53 -7.85 -14.24
C LYS A 125 -10.25 -7.21 -14.78
N MET A 126 -10.26 -5.92 -15.06
CA MET A 126 -9.08 -5.22 -15.58
C MET A 126 -7.94 -5.24 -14.58
N VAL A 127 -8.21 -5.18 -13.29
CA VAL A 127 -7.16 -5.24 -12.26
C VAL A 127 -6.50 -6.62 -12.26
N ILE A 128 -7.29 -7.69 -12.35
CA ILE A 128 -6.78 -9.07 -12.36
C ILE A 128 -5.94 -9.34 -13.62
N GLU A 129 -6.33 -8.79 -14.75
CA GLU A 129 -5.66 -8.99 -16.04
C GLU A 129 -4.49 -8.01 -16.26
N SER A 130 -4.31 -7.05 -15.37
CA SER A 130 -3.30 -6.02 -15.51
C SER A 130 -2.12 -6.23 -14.55
N THR A 131 -1.13 -5.34 -14.65
CA THR A 131 0.03 -5.34 -13.79
C THR A 131 -0.21 -4.49 -12.54
N ILE A 132 0.73 -4.53 -11.60
CA ILE A 132 0.61 -3.90 -10.28
C ILE A 132 0.43 -2.38 -10.35
N ASP A 133 0.86 -1.74 -11.44
CA ASP A 133 0.72 -0.30 -11.64
C ASP A 133 -0.75 0.15 -11.65
N ILE A 134 -1.64 -0.66 -12.17
CA ILE A 134 -3.08 -0.37 -12.17
C ILE A 134 -3.62 -0.40 -10.73
N LEU A 135 -3.19 -1.36 -9.92
CA LEU A 135 -3.57 -1.42 -8.51
C LEU A 135 -3.04 -0.19 -7.75
N TYR A 136 -1.78 0.18 -8.00
CA TYR A 136 -1.18 1.38 -7.41
C TYR A 136 -2.00 2.63 -7.75
N TYR A 137 -2.36 2.79 -9.02
CA TYR A 137 -3.21 3.89 -9.48
C TYR A 137 -4.57 3.90 -8.77
N ASN A 138 -5.21 2.75 -8.64
CA ASN A 138 -6.51 2.65 -7.97
C ASN A 138 -6.42 3.03 -6.49
N ILE A 139 -5.36 2.64 -5.80
CA ILE A 139 -5.15 3.00 -4.40
C ILE A 139 -4.92 4.49 -4.25
N LEU A 140 -4.11 5.09 -5.13
CA LEU A 140 -3.92 6.55 -5.15
C LEU A 140 -5.25 7.28 -5.35
N THR A 141 -6.08 6.81 -6.27
CA THR A 141 -7.39 7.39 -6.56
C THR A 141 -8.30 7.34 -5.33
N ILE A 142 -8.34 6.22 -4.62
CA ILE A 142 -9.13 6.07 -3.39
C ILE A 142 -8.72 7.11 -2.34
N ILE A 143 -7.42 7.31 -2.16
CA ILE A 143 -6.91 8.27 -1.17
C ILE A 143 -7.22 9.71 -1.60
N VAL A 144 -7.06 10.03 -2.88
CA VAL A 144 -7.37 11.37 -3.41
C VAL A 144 -8.86 11.68 -3.32
N GLU A 145 -9.73 10.73 -3.59
CA GLU A 145 -11.17 10.89 -3.44
C GLU A 145 -11.56 11.23 -2.00
N GLU A 146 -10.89 10.69 -1.02
CA GLU A 146 -11.10 11.04 0.39
C GLU A 146 -10.71 12.50 0.66
N TYR A 147 -9.65 13.03 0.04
CA TYR A 147 -9.29 14.43 0.11
C TYR A 147 -10.40 15.32 -0.46
N GLU A 148 -10.95 14.96 -1.60
CA GLU A 148 -12.03 15.73 -2.23
C GLU A 148 -13.25 15.81 -1.32
N GLN A 149 -13.61 14.74 -0.63
CA GLN A 149 -14.71 14.74 0.33
C GLN A 149 -14.47 15.72 1.48
N VAL A 150 -13.23 15.80 1.97
CA VAL A 150 -12.85 16.76 3.02
C VAL A 150 -12.95 18.20 2.52
N LEU A 151 -12.47 18.47 1.30
CA LEU A 151 -12.47 19.82 0.73
C LEU A 151 -13.87 20.32 0.38
N THR A 152 -14.82 19.43 0.12
CA THR A 152 -16.19 19.78 -0.26
C THR A 152 -17.17 19.76 0.93
N ALA A 153 -16.74 19.27 2.06
CA ALA A 153 -17.54 19.31 3.29
C ALA A 153 -17.45 20.67 3.96
#